data_2822111e5d8d7e2c34d632c685702ef9
#
_entry.id   2822111e5d8d7e2c34d632c685702ef9
#
_cell.length_a   1.000
_cell.length_b   1.000
_cell.length_c   1.000
_cell.angle_alpha   90.00
_cell.angle_beta   90.00
_cell.angle_gamma   90.00
#
_symmetry.space_group_name_H-M   'P 1'
#
loop_
_entity.id
_entity.type
_entity.pdbx_description
1 polymer ?
#
loop_
_entity_poly.entity_id
_entity_poly.type
_entity_poly.pdbx_seq_one_letter_code
_entity_poly.pdbx_strand_id
1 'polypeptide(L)'
;EVNVEDLMLSQFSIKAKTVGDAAENYAVGDVRVSPNILKVTGPESVVNQIDHVEATIDVTGASADLTDSVVPVVYNANGEAVDTSKLNFNIDKVTISATILNIRNLSVEIEPSGTVADGFVCTGVTINPNKIAIKGTPEALNAAGSIVIPSDLLDISDATGNVVKTINI
;
A
#
# COMPACT_ATOMS: atom_id res chain seq x y z
N GLU A 1 21.44 -20.34 42.33
CA GLU A 1 19.99 -20.21 42.45
C GLU A 1 19.35 -20.83 41.22
N VAL A 2 18.41 -21.76 41.39
CA VAL A 2 17.69 -22.40 40.28
C VAL A 2 16.31 -21.81 40.28
N ASN A 3 15.99 -21.01 39.23
CA ASN A 3 14.63 -20.49 39.00
C ASN A 3 13.86 -21.51 38.16
N VAL A 4 12.73 -21.93 38.66
CA VAL A 4 11.76 -22.78 37.96
C VAL A 4 10.52 -21.93 37.65
N GLU A 5 10.12 -21.87 36.37
CA GLU A 5 8.94 -21.15 35.90
C GLU A 5 8.01 -22.09 35.13
N ASP A 6 6.73 -21.73 35.06
CA ASP A 6 5.75 -22.46 34.25
C ASP A 6 6.08 -22.30 32.77
N LEU A 7 5.83 -23.38 32.02
CA LEU A 7 5.94 -23.39 30.57
C LEU A 7 4.63 -22.90 29.94
N MET A 8 4.70 -21.82 29.18
CA MET A 8 3.55 -21.22 28.48
C MET A 8 3.60 -21.49 26.99
N LEU A 9 2.44 -21.81 26.40
CA LEU A 9 2.21 -21.88 24.96
C LEU A 9 1.30 -20.73 24.54
N SER A 10 1.73 -19.90 23.61
CA SER A 10 0.93 -18.83 23.03
C SER A 10 0.99 -18.81 21.50
N GLN A 11 0.00 -18.19 20.87
CA GLN A 11 -0.08 -18.05 19.42
C GLN A 11 -0.14 -16.57 19.06
N PHE A 12 0.67 -16.19 18.07
CA PHE A 12 0.75 -14.82 17.59
C PHE A 12 0.53 -14.78 16.08
N SER A 13 -0.25 -13.79 15.63
CA SER A 13 -0.34 -13.49 14.20
C SER A 13 0.95 -12.84 13.72
N ILE A 14 1.47 -13.31 12.59
CA ILE A 14 2.66 -12.74 11.96
C ILE A 14 2.23 -11.60 11.06
N LYS A 15 2.70 -10.39 11.34
CA LYS A 15 2.48 -9.20 10.51
C LYS A 15 3.50 -9.16 9.39
N ALA A 16 3.03 -9.01 8.15
CA ALA A 16 3.90 -8.77 7.01
C ALA A 16 4.31 -7.29 6.98
N LYS A 17 5.60 -7.03 6.77
CA LYS A 17 6.17 -5.67 6.70
C LYS A 17 7.12 -5.56 5.52
N THR A 18 7.19 -4.39 4.91
CA THR A 18 8.15 -4.08 3.86
C THR A 18 9.18 -3.07 4.35
N VAL A 19 10.39 -3.15 3.82
CA VAL A 19 11.44 -2.14 3.96
C VAL A 19 11.93 -1.73 2.58
N GLY A 20 12.39 -0.49 2.47
CA GLY A 20 12.80 0.10 1.20
C GLY A 20 11.63 0.56 0.34
N ASP A 21 11.95 1.08 -0.83
CA ASP A 21 11.00 1.59 -1.82
C ASP A 21 11.11 0.79 -3.12
N ALA A 22 9.98 0.54 -3.78
CA ALA A 22 9.96 -0.07 -5.11
C ALA A 22 10.67 0.83 -6.13
N ALA A 23 11.01 0.27 -7.31
CA ALA A 23 11.62 1.03 -8.38
C ALA A 23 10.75 2.21 -8.83
N GLU A 24 11.36 3.19 -9.52
CA GLU A 24 10.64 4.32 -10.10
C GLU A 24 9.50 3.84 -11.01
N ASN A 25 8.34 4.45 -10.89
CA ASN A 25 7.08 4.06 -11.55
C ASN A 25 6.49 2.72 -11.10
N TYR A 26 6.91 2.23 -9.94
CA TYR A 26 6.33 1.05 -9.29
C TYR A 26 5.90 1.37 -7.87
N ALA A 27 4.97 0.60 -7.34
CA ALA A 27 4.49 0.72 -5.97
C ALA A 27 4.24 -0.66 -5.36
N VAL A 28 4.44 -0.79 -4.06
CA VAL A 28 4.08 -1.98 -3.33
C VAL A 28 2.55 -2.08 -3.25
N GLY A 29 2.02 -3.22 -3.63
CA GLY A 29 0.62 -3.61 -3.49
C GLY A 29 0.39 -4.45 -2.25
N ASP A 30 -0.28 -5.61 -2.42
CA ASP A 30 -0.56 -6.52 -1.33
C ASP A 30 0.71 -7.21 -0.84
N VAL A 31 0.84 -7.31 0.49
CA VAL A 31 1.91 -8.08 1.15
C VAL A 31 1.28 -9.16 1.98
N ARG A 32 1.73 -10.40 1.80
CA ARG A 32 1.18 -11.59 2.47
C ARG A 32 2.27 -12.43 3.08
N VAL A 33 1.96 -13.09 4.19
CA VAL A 33 2.85 -14.03 4.87
C VAL A 33 2.14 -15.37 5.07
N SER A 34 2.86 -16.46 4.84
CA SER A 34 2.34 -17.82 5.01
C SER A 34 3.42 -18.76 5.56
N PRO A 35 3.13 -19.53 6.62
CA PRO A 35 1.96 -19.42 7.50
C PRO A 35 1.94 -18.08 8.25
N ASN A 36 0.75 -17.61 8.65
CA ASN A 36 0.56 -16.32 9.31
C ASN A 36 0.39 -16.43 10.83
N ILE A 37 0.61 -17.60 11.41
CA ILE A 37 0.51 -17.87 12.85
C ILE A 37 1.80 -18.52 13.32
N LEU A 38 2.42 -17.93 14.33
CA LEU A 38 3.55 -18.48 15.06
C LEU A 38 3.08 -19.01 16.43
N LYS A 39 3.36 -20.26 16.73
CA LYS A 39 3.19 -20.81 18.08
C LYS A 39 4.52 -20.72 18.81
N VAL A 40 4.48 -20.12 19.98
CA VAL A 40 5.66 -19.87 20.84
C VAL A 40 5.47 -20.62 22.13
N THR A 41 6.47 -21.41 22.52
CA THR A 41 6.52 -22.11 23.81
C THR A 41 7.80 -21.70 24.55
N GLY A 42 7.67 -21.34 25.82
CA GLY A 42 8.80 -20.95 26.65
C GLY A 42 8.40 -20.58 28.07
N PRO A 43 9.35 -20.10 28.90
CA PRO A 43 9.05 -19.60 30.24
C PRO A 43 8.00 -18.49 30.18
N GLU A 44 7.02 -18.53 31.08
CA GLU A 44 5.91 -17.57 31.13
C GLU A 44 6.41 -16.11 31.16
N SER A 45 7.46 -15.83 31.93
CA SER A 45 8.05 -14.48 32.03
C SER A 45 8.59 -13.94 30.71
N VAL A 46 9.03 -14.83 29.80
CA VAL A 46 9.54 -14.44 28.48
C VAL A 46 8.42 -14.34 27.46
N VAL A 47 7.47 -15.31 27.44
CA VAL A 47 6.34 -15.32 26.53
C VAL A 47 5.44 -14.10 26.76
N ASN A 48 5.24 -13.68 28.01
CA ASN A 48 4.44 -12.49 28.36
C ASN A 48 5.07 -11.14 27.93
N GLN A 49 6.36 -11.13 27.55
CA GLN A 49 6.99 -9.93 26.99
C GLN A 49 6.66 -9.72 25.51
N ILE A 50 6.15 -10.75 24.84
CA ILE A 50 5.85 -10.70 23.41
C ILE A 50 4.58 -9.89 23.18
N ASP A 51 4.71 -8.83 22.40
CA ASP A 51 3.58 -8.00 21.93
C ASP A 51 3.13 -8.43 20.53
N HIS A 52 4.08 -8.54 19.60
CA HIS A 52 3.77 -8.91 18.21
C HIS A 52 4.94 -9.63 17.52
N VAL A 53 4.62 -10.20 16.35
CA VAL A 53 5.59 -10.89 15.49
C VAL A 53 5.55 -10.26 14.09
N GLU A 54 6.70 -9.95 13.53
CA GLU A 54 6.83 -9.39 12.18
C GLU A 54 7.68 -10.28 11.27
N ALA A 55 7.29 -10.36 10.01
CA ALA A 55 8.10 -10.88 8.92
C ALA A 55 8.33 -9.75 7.92
N THR A 56 9.58 -9.47 7.59
CA THR A 56 9.96 -8.31 6.77
C THR A 56 10.56 -8.77 5.45
N ILE A 57 10.12 -8.13 4.34
CA ILE A 57 10.68 -8.30 3.01
C ILE A 57 11.25 -6.97 2.51
N ASP A 58 12.45 -7.02 1.92
CA ASP A 58 13.06 -5.85 1.29
C ASP A 58 12.55 -5.72 -0.15
N VAL A 59 11.92 -4.59 -0.45
CA VAL A 59 11.35 -4.27 -1.76
C VAL A 59 12.16 -3.20 -2.50
N THR A 60 13.36 -2.88 -2.01
CA THR A 60 14.22 -1.84 -2.60
C THR A 60 14.49 -2.12 -4.08
N GLY A 61 14.10 -1.18 -4.93
CA GLY A 61 14.29 -1.25 -6.38
C GLY A 61 13.45 -2.33 -7.08
N ALA A 62 12.44 -2.90 -6.41
CA ALA A 62 11.60 -3.93 -6.98
C ALA A 62 10.72 -3.39 -8.12
N SER A 63 10.73 -4.09 -9.25
CA SER A 63 9.91 -3.82 -10.45
C SER A 63 9.02 -5.00 -10.86
N ALA A 64 9.02 -6.06 -10.05
CA ALA A 64 8.19 -7.26 -10.21
C ALA A 64 7.88 -7.85 -8.84
N ASP A 65 6.88 -8.70 -8.78
CA ASP A 65 6.47 -9.40 -7.57
C ASP A 65 7.65 -10.14 -6.93
N LEU A 66 7.74 -10.03 -5.62
CA LEU A 66 8.78 -10.65 -4.80
C LEU A 66 8.19 -11.72 -3.90
N THR A 67 8.97 -12.78 -3.70
CA THR A 67 8.68 -13.81 -2.70
C THR A 67 9.99 -14.21 -2.05
N ASP A 68 10.01 -14.22 -0.71
CA ASP A 68 11.20 -14.61 0.06
C ASP A 68 10.81 -15.48 1.26
N SER A 69 11.79 -16.20 1.78
CA SER A 69 11.66 -17.05 2.96
C SER A 69 12.46 -16.44 4.11
N VAL A 70 11.75 -15.84 5.05
CA VAL A 70 12.34 -15.04 6.13
C VAL A 70 12.07 -15.67 7.51
N VAL A 71 12.95 -15.37 8.46
CA VAL A 71 12.74 -15.71 9.86
C VAL A 71 11.85 -14.64 10.50
N PRO A 72 10.70 -15.02 11.10
CA PRO A 72 9.88 -14.05 11.80
C PRO A 72 10.60 -13.54 13.06
N VAL A 73 10.47 -12.24 13.33
CA VAL A 73 11.06 -11.59 14.50
C VAL A 73 9.98 -11.27 15.51
N VAL A 74 10.27 -11.55 16.77
CA VAL A 74 9.36 -11.36 17.91
C VAL A 74 9.73 -10.07 18.61
N TYR A 75 8.74 -9.20 18.85
CA TYR A 75 8.93 -7.88 19.47
C TYR A 75 8.14 -7.72 20.75
N ASN A 76 8.71 -6.94 21.69
CA ASN A 76 8.00 -6.46 22.88
C ASN A 76 7.19 -5.20 22.58
N ALA A 77 6.42 -4.72 23.57
CA ALA A 77 5.61 -3.51 23.45
C ALA A 77 6.41 -2.22 23.19
N ASN A 78 7.71 -2.21 23.44
CA ASN A 78 8.61 -1.09 23.14
C ASN A 78 9.15 -1.13 21.70
N GLY A 79 8.86 -2.19 20.94
CA GLY A 79 9.40 -2.40 19.59
C GLY A 79 10.81 -2.94 19.56
N GLU A 80 11.28 -3.54 20.66
CA GLU A 80 12.58 -4.19 20.76
C GLU A 80 12.42 -5.70 20.52
N ALA A 81 13.41 -6.31 19.85
CA ALA A 81 13.41 -7.75 19.63
C ALA A 81 13.57 -8.50 20.96
N VAL A 82 12.69 -9.47 21.21
CA VAL A 82 12.75 -10.33 22.41
C VAL A 82 13.85 -11.37 22.24
N ASP A 83 14.59 -11.65 23.30
CA ASP A 83 15.56 -12.75 23.31
C ASP A 83 14.85 -14.10 23.18
N THR A 84 15.08 -14.77 22.06
CA THR A 84 14.44 -16.04 21.70
C THR A 84 15.21 -17.28 22.16
N SER A 85 16.34 -17.13 22.88
CA SER A 85 17.21 -18.24 23.30
C SER A 85 16.51 -19.29 24.18
N LYS A 86 15.44 -18.88 24.87
CA LYS A 86 14.61 -19.75 25.74
C LYS A 86 13.23 -20.08 25.13
N LEU A 87 12.99 -19.67 23.89
CA LEU A 87 11.72 -19.87 23.19
C LEU A 87 11.86 -20.99 22.16
N ASN A 88 10.79 -21.76 22.00
CA ASN A 88 10.65 -22.74 20.92
C ASN A 88 9.51 -22.31 20.00
N PHE A 89 9.77 -22.36 18.70
CA PHE A 89 8.80 -22.01 17.66
C PHE A 89 8.37 -23.27 16.90
N ASN A 90 7.10 -23.31 16.45
CA ASN A 90 6.61 -24.39 15.62
C ASN A 90 7.08 -24.30 14.16
N ILE A 91 7.64 -23.16 13.75
CA ILE A 91 8.18 -22.89 12.41
C ILE A 91 9.41 -21.99 12.53
N ASP A 92 10.43 -22.27 11.71
CA ASP A 92 11.67 -21.49 11.69
C ASP A 92 11.64 -20.36 10.69
N LYS A 93 10.89 -20.54 9.58
CA LYS A 93 10.78 -19.58 8.50
C LYS A 93 9.36 -19.50 7.98
N VAL A 94 9.02 -18.34 7.45
CA VAL A 94 7.75 -18.09 6.75
C VAL A 94 8.03 -17.57 5.35
N THR A 95 7.13 -17.87 4.42
CA THR A 95 7.16 -17.27 3.09
C THR A 95 6.44 -15.95 3.12
N ILE A 96 7.10 -14.87 2.72
CA ILE A 96 6.49 -13.56 2.54
C ILE A 96 6.51 -13.19 1.06
N SER A 97 5.40 -12.67 0.57
CA SER A 97 5.26 -12.22 -0.81
C SER A 97 4.74 -10.81 -0.86
N ALA A 98 5.31 -10.01 -1.76
CA ALA A 98 4.89 -8.64 -2.04
C ALA A 98 4.55 -8.50 -3.53
N THR A 99 3.35 -8.04 -3.82
CA THR A 99 2.95 -7.71 -5.20
C THR A 99 3.47 -6.31 -5.54
N ILE A 100 4.03 -6.16 -6.72
CA ILE A 100 4.54 -4.88 -7.22
C ILE A 100 3.65 -4.39 -8.36
N LEU A 101 3.04 -3.23 -8.16
CA LEU A 101 2.12 -2.61 -9.09
C LEU A 101 2.84 -1.53 -9.91
N ASN A 102 2.51 -1.44 -11.19
CA ASN A 102 2.98 -0.35 -12.03
C ASN A 102 2.21 0.94 -11.73
N ILE A 103 2.87 2.09 -11.86
CA ILE A 103 2.27 3.42 -11.79
C ILE A 103 2.21 4.00 -13.21
N ARG A 104 1.06 4.51 -13.61
CA ARG A 104 0.87 5.23 -14.87
C ARG A 104 0.15 6.54 -14.63
N ASN A 105 0.61 7.60 -15.30
CA ASN A 105 -0.07 8.88 -15.31
C ASN A 105 -1.08 8.92 -16.46
N LEU A 106 -2.36 9.10 -16.14
CA LEU A 106 -3.43 9.31 -17.12
C LEU A 106 -3.72 10.81 -17.28
N SER A 107 -3.95 11.25 -18.51
CA SER A 107 -4.43 12.59 -18.80
C SER A 107 -5.87 12.74 -18.32
N VAL A 108 -6.18 13.90 -17.76
CA VAL A 108 -7.56 14.30 -17.45
C VAL A 108 -8.05 15.17 -18.58
N GLU A 109 -9.22 14.86 -19.14
CA GLU A 109 -9.84 15.55 -20.24
C GLU A 109 -11.27 15.96 -19.85
N ILE A 110 -11.66 17.17 -20.21
CA ILE A 110 -13.04 17.67 -20.10
C ILE A 110 -13.36 18.57 -21.28
N GLU A 111 -14.53 18.39 -21.83
CA GLU A 111 -15.12 19.34 -22.80
C GLU A 111 -16.20 20.11 -22.06
N PRO A 112 -16.23 21.47 -22.17
CA PRO A 112 -17.31 22.25 -21.59
C PRO A 112 -18.63 22.02 -22.33
N SER A 113 -19.73 22.05 -21.58
CA SER A 113 -21.08 22.05 -22.16
C SER A 113 -21.64 23.47 -22.24
N GLY A 114 -22.60 23.66 -23.13
CA GLY A 114 -23.27 24.94 -23.29
C GLY A 114 -22.57 25.92 -24.25
N THR A 115 -23.14 27.11 -24.38
CA THR A 115 -22.65 28.17 -25.26
C THR A 115 -22.49 29.45 -24.46
N VAL A 116 -21.34 30.10 -24.60
CA VAL A 116 -21.11 31.41 -23.96
C VAL A 116 -22.05 32.48 -24.45
N ALA A 117 -22.23 33.57 -23.71
CA ALA A 117 -23.08 34.70 -24.06
C ALA A 117 -22.64 35.35 -25.39
N ASP A 118 -23.57 36.01 -26.07
CA ASP A 118 -23.30 36.76 -27.30
C ASP A 118 -22.17 37.79 -27.09
N GLY A 119 -21.24 37.81 -28.03
CA GLY A 119 -20.03 38.68 -27.95
C GLY A 119 -18.87 38.10 -27.15
N PHE A 120 -18.99 36.88 -26.63
CA PHE A 120 -17.93 36.17 -25.93
C PHE A 120 -17.52 34.91 -26.70
N VAL A 121 -16.33 34.41 -26.42
CA VAL A 121 -15.79 33.15 -26.97
C VAL A 121 -15.02 32.38 -25.92
N CYS A 122 -15.23 31.09 -25.85
CA CYS A 122 -14.39 30.20 -25.01
C CYS A 122 -13.05 30.03 -25.71
N THR A 123 -11.95 30.48 -25.08
CA THR A 123 -10.59 30.40 -25.63
C THR A 123 -9.84 29.15 -25.22
N GLY A 124 -10.38 28.36 -24.29
CA GLY A 124 -9.79 27.12 -23.87
C GLY A 124 -10.20 26.69 -22.44
N VAL A 125 -9.84 25.48 -22.10
CA VAL A 125 -10.04 24.88 -20.76
C VAL A 125 -8.69 24.54 -20.16
N THR A 126 -8.48 24.94 -18.92
CA THR A 126 -7.27 24.58 -18.15
C THR A 126 -7.68 23.65 -17.01
N ILE A 127 -7.02 22.51 -16.91
CA ILE A 127 -7.27 21.50 -15.89
C ILE A 127 -6.06 21.44 -14.96
N ASN A 128 -6.30 21.45 -13.66
CA ASN A 128 -5.25 21.29 -12.66
C ASN A 128 -5.74 20.39 -11.50
N PRO A 129 -5.09 19.22 -11.25
CA PRO A 129 -4.03 18.63 -12.07
C PRO A 129 -4.53 18.10 -13.42
N ASN A 130 -3.69 18.19 -14.44
CA ASN A 130 -4.02 17.68 -15.79
C ASN A 130 -3.62 16.20 -15.99
N LYS A 131 -3.00 15.59 -14.99
CA LYS A 131 -2.62 14.16 -14.94
C LYS A 131 -2.86 13.62 -13.56
N ILE A 132 -3.31 12.37 -13.51
CA ILE A 132 -3.52 11.61 -12.27
C ILE A 132 -2.73 10.32 -12.35
N ALA A 133 -1.93 10.05 -11.30
CA ALA A 133 -1.20 8.80 -11.17
C ALA A 133 -2.16 7.69 -10.69
N ILE A 134 -2.24 6.63 -11.47
CA ILE A 134 -2.95 5.40 -11.08
C ILE A 134 -1.96 4.26 -10.95
N LYS A 135 -2.24 3.32 -10.05
CA LYS A 135 -1.47 2.10 -9.87
C LYS A 135 -2.34 0.87 -10.13
N GLY A 136 -1.74 -0.13 -10.73
CA GLY A 136 -2.45 -1.37 -11.05
C GLY A 136 -1.57 -2.39 -11.75
N THR A 137 -2.18 -3.52 -12.13
CA THR A 137 -1.49 -4.50 -12.98
C THR A 137 -1.26 -3.95 -14.39
N PRO A 138 -0.26 -4.43 -15.13
CA PRO A 138 0.01 -4.00 -16.50
C PRO A 138 -1.22 -4.08 -17.40
N GLU A 139 -2.03 -5.14 -17.27
CA GLU A 139 -3.24 -5.35 -18.07
C GLU A 139 -4.30 -4.28 -17.76
N ALA A 140 -4.54 -3.99 -16.47
CA ALA A 140 -5.50 -2.97 -16.04
C ALA A 140 -5.06 -1.57 -16.50
N LEU A 141 -3.76 -1.26 -16.39
CA LEU A 141 -3.22 0.03 -16.82
C LEU A 141 -3.25 0.20 -18.34
N ASN A 142 -3.02 -0.88 -19.12
CA ASN A 142 -3.10 -0.83 -20.58
C ASN A 142 -4.53 -0.64 -21.08
N ALA A 143 -5.51 -1.17 -20.35
CA ALA A 143 -6.93 -0.97 -20.65
C ALA A 143 -7.44 0.43 -20.26
N ALA A 144 -6.75 1.12 -19.34
CA ALA A 144 -7.11 2.46 -18.93
C ALA A 144 -6.69 3.51 -19.97
N GLY A 145 -7.65 4.25 -20.49
CA GLY A 145 -7.43 5.42 -21.36
C GLY A 145 -7.21 6.70 -20.57
N SER A 146 -7.58 7.85 -21.18
CA SER A 146 -7.68 9.12 -20.45
C SER A 146 -8.87 9.11 -19.48
N ILE A 147 -8.80 9.94 -18.46
CA ILE A 147 -9.92 10.20 -17.55
C ILE A 147 -10.76 11.29 -18.20
N VAL A 148 -11.91 10.91 -18.74
CA VAL A 148 -12.85 11.85 -19.34
C VAL A 148 -13.88 12.28 -18.29
N ILE A 149 -13.89 13.56 -17.96
CA ILE A 149 -14.89 14.15 -17.06
C ILE A 149 -16.14 14.47 -17.86
N PRO A 150 -17.35 14.11 -17.36
CA PRO A 150 -18.60 14.45 -18.04
C PRO A 150 -18.77 15.96 -18.28
N SER A 151 -19.15 16.33 -19.48
CA SER A 151 -19.22 17.73 -19.92
C SER A 151 -20.25 18.57 -19.15
N ASP A 152 -21.30 17.95 -18.63
CA ASP A 152 -22.33 18.59 -17.80
C ASP A 152 -21.76 19.12 -16.46
N LEU A 153 -20.63 18.62 -16.02
CA LEU A 153 -19.92 19.12 -14.81
C LEU A 153 -19.24 20.47 -15.06
N LEU A 154 -19.03 20.89 -16.33
CA LEU A 154 -18.47 22.18 -16.70
C LEU A 154 -19.39 22.87 -17.70
N ASP A 155 -20.53 23.38 -17.22
CA ASP A 155 -21.45 24.16 -18.00
C ASP A 155 -20.99 25.63 -18.09
N ILE A 156 -20.82 26.13 -19.30
CA ILE A 156 -20.45 27.52 -19.66
C ILE A 156 -21.56 28.31 -20.29
N SER A 157 -22.82 27.83 -20.22
CA SER A 157 -23.98 28.53 -20.78
C SER A 157 -24.08 29.96 -20.25
N ASP A 158 -24.27 30.91 -21.17
CA ASP A 158 -24.42 32.33 -20.90
C ASP A 158 -23.25 32.97 -20.13
N ALA A 159 -22.08 32.31 -20.09
CA ALA A 159 -20.93 32.85 -19.41
C ALA A 159 -20.41 34.11 -20.10
N THR A 160 -20.15 35.15 -19.29
CA THR A 160 -19.58 36.47 -19.71
C THR A 160 -18.17 36.66 -19.13
N GLY A 161 -17.58 35.63 -18.54
CA GLY A 161 -16.26 35.64 -17.91
C GLY A 161 -15.78 34.24 -17.60
N ASN A 162 -14.63 34.16 -16.91
CA ASN A 162 -14.04 32.87 -16.57
C ASN A 162 -14.93 32.06 -15.60
N VAL A 163 -15.20 30.81 -15.96
CA VAL A 163 -15.89 29.85 -15.11
C VAL A 163 -14.82 28.96 -14.45
N VAL A 164 -14.83 28.88 -13.12
CA VAL A 164 -13.95 28.01 -12.34
C VAL A 164 -14.79 27.02 -11.55
N LYS A 165 -14.48 25.74 -11.66
CA LYS A 165 -15.20 24.69 -10.96
C LYS A 165 -14.23 23.67 -10.35
N THR A 166 -14.48 23.26 -9.13
CA THR A 166 -13.79 22.12 -8.50
C THR A 166 -14.64 20.89 -8.66
N ILE A 167 -14.08 19.84 -9.25
CA ILE A 167 -14.76 18.58 -9.54
C ILE A 167 -14.04 17.49 -8.76
N ASN A 168 -14.79 16.72 -7.97
CA ASN A 168 -14.27 15.55 -7.28
C ASN A 168 -14.36 14.35 -8.23
N ILE A 169 -13.24 13.61 -8.31
CA ILE A 169 -13.10 12.44 -9.19
C ILE A 169 -13.03 11.18 -8.31
#